data_2c0f5fa3626a045d56f69291e3dbae5d
#
_entry.id   2c0f5fa3626a045d56f69291e3dbae5d
#
_cell.length_a   1.000
_cell.length_b   1.000
_cell.length_c   1.000
_cell.angle_alpha   90.00
_cell.angle_beta   90.00
_cell.angle_gamma   90.00
#
_symmetry.space_group_name_H-M   'P 1'
#
loop_
_entity.id
_entity.type
_entity.pdbx_description
1 polymer ?
#
loop_
_entity_poly.entity_id
_entity_poly.type
_entity_poly.pdbx_seq_one_letter_code
_entity_poly.pdbx_strand_id
1 'polypeptide(L)'
;MTLCDTQTAHQRVACEIGNKVFFMNQSPRLLVVLDVDSTLIEQEVIELLADCAGKRQEVEAVTERAMSGELDFAASLKARVSYLKGLPESVIQETLAKCTPTKGAKELIEAVKAAGGKVGAVSGGFSQLLDPIAKSMNLDFSRANQLEIIDGILTGEVIGTIIDKPAKATALIEWAKASGIELENTVAIGDGANDLDMMAVAGLSIGFNAKPRVRAAADLILDSGDLSDAIAIIGL
;
A
#
# COMPACT_ATOMS: atom_id res chain seq x y z
N MET A 1 -2.81 -46.46 0.46
CA MET A 1 -2.35 -46.03 -0.87
C MET A 1 -3.14 -44.80 -1.22
N THR A 2 -2.53 -43.65 -1.15
CA THR A 2 -3.19 -42.33 -1.18
C THR A 2 -3.10 -41.82 -2.62
N LEU A 3 -4.23 -41.69 -3.31
CA LEU A 3 -4.32 -41.04 -4.62
C LEU A 3 -4.68 -39.57 -4.37
N CYS A 4 -3.81 -38.67 -4.78
CA CYS A 4 -4.02 -37.24 -4.77
C CYS A 4 -4.39 -36.82 -6.21
N ASP A 5 -5.62 -36.37 -6.43
CA ASP A 5 -6.07 -35.89 -7.74
C ASP A 5 -6.18 -34.35 -7.70
N THR A 6 -5.43 -33.68 -8.59
CA THR A 6 -5.39 -32.23 -8.67
C THR A 6 -6.13 -31.74 -9.90
N GLN A 7 -7.28 -31.10 -9.75
CA GLN A 7 -7.90 -30.34 -10.85
C GLN A 7 -8.40 -28.96 -10.39
N THR A 8 -7.74 -27.98 -10.98
CA THR A 8 -8.06 -26.58 -11.33
C THR A 8 -9.15 -25.82 -10.57
N ALA A 9 -8.76 -24.59 -10.15
CA ALA A 9 -9.51 -23.39 -9.78
C ALA A 9 -9.95 -23.23 -8.32
N HIS A 10 -9.79 -24.16 -7.47
CA HIS A 10 -9.66 -24.08 -6.00
C HIS A 10 -9.00 -25.38 -5.63
N GLN A 11 -7.75 -25.35 -5.21
CA GLN A 11 -7.06 -26.59 -4.82
C GLN A 11 -7.74 -27.16 -3.57
N ARG A 12 -8.76 -28.00 -3.81
CA ARG A 12 -9.30 -28.89 -2.79
C ARG A 12 -8.37 -30.09 -2.73
N VAL A 13 -7.55 -30.17 -1.71
CA VAL A 13 -6.80 -31.40 -1.45
C VAL A 13 -7.81 -32.41 -0.90
N ALA A 14 -8.19 -33.39 -1.71
CA ALA A 14 -9.03 -34.49 -1.26
C ALA A 14 -8.14 -35.53 -0.57
N CYS A 15 -8.41 -35.83 0.69
CA CYS A 15 -7.80 -36.93 1.42
C CYS A 15 -8.85 -38.02 1.64
N GLU A 16 -8.66 -39.22 1.08
CA GLU A 16 -9.51 -40.38 1.32
C GLU A 16 -9.03 -41.12 2.59
N ILE A 17 -9.87 -41.16 3.60
CA ILE A 17 -9.69 -42.04 4.76
C ILE A 17 -10.91 -42.96 4.82
N GLY A 18 -10.70 -44.21 4.39
CA GLY A 18 -11.78 -45.17 4.21
C GLY A 18 -12.70 -44.78 3.03
N ASN A 19 -14.00 -44.92 3.18
CA ASN A 19 -15.01 -44.57 2.14
C ASN A 19 -15.48 -43.10 2.22
N LYS A 20 -14.75 -42.22 2.90
CA LYS A 20 -15.10 -40.78 3.02
C LYS A 20 -14.04 -39.92 2.38
N VAL A 21 -14.43 -39.06 1.46
CA VAL A 21 -13.61 -38.03 0.85
C VAL A 21 -13.70 -36.78 1.72
N PHE A 22 -12.57 -36.38 2.35
CA PHE A 22 -12.46 -35.13 3.07
C PHE A 22 -11.80 -34.10 2.15
N PHE A 23 -12.51 -33.01 1.85
CA PHE A 23 -11.94 -31.86 1.17
C PHE A 23 -11.29 -30.97 2.24
N MET A 24 -9.96 -30.91 2.27
CA MET A 24 -9.27 -29.87 3.02
C MET A 24 -9.43 -28.56 2.23
N ASN A 25 -10.26 -27.66 2.73
CA ASN A 25 -10.26 -26.28 2.25
C ASN A 25 -8.89 -25.69 2.61
N GLN A 26 -8.06 -25.43 1.61
CA GLN A 26 -6.95 -24.49 1.82
C GLN A 26 -7.60 -23.12 2.10
N SER A 27 -7.07 -22.41 3.08
CA SER A 27 -7.45 -21.01 3.30
C SER A 27 -7.36 -20.25 1.97
N PRO A 28 -8.34 -19.44 1.61
CA PRO A 28 -8.29 -18.69 0.36
C PRO A 28 -7.01 -17.84 0.32
N ARG A 29 -6.38 -17.77 -0.85
CA ARG A 29 -5.22 -16.90 -1.03
C ARG A 29 -5.66 -15.45 -0.80
N LEU A 30 -4.89 -14.72 -0.01
CA LEU A 30 -5.17 -13.32 0.29
C LEU A 30 -4.41 -12.38 -0.65
N LEU A 31 -4.99 -11.22 -0.94
CA LEU A 31 -4.28 -10.05 -1.44
C LEU A 31 -4.28 -8.99 -0.34
N VAL A 32 -3.11 -8.63 0.16
CA VAL A 32 -2.94 -7.53 1.12
C VAL A 32 -2.42 -6.31 0.36
N VAL A 33 -3.13 -5.18 0.44
CA VAL A 33 -2.74 -3.91 -0.16
C VAL A 33 -2.51 -2.89 0.94
N LEU A 34 -1.30 -2.33 1.00
CA LEU A 34 -0.90 -1.35 1.98
C LEU A 34 -0.82 0.05 1.35
N ASP A 35 -1.19 1.07 2.12
CA ASP A 35 -0.63 2.40 1.91
C ASP A 35 0.87 2.39 2.23
N VAL A 36 1.58 3.43 1.82
CA VAL A 36 3.04 3.51 1.96
C VAL A 36 3.45 4.44 3.08
N ASP A 37 3.15 5.73 2.92
CA ASP A 37 3.56 6.77 3.87
C ASP A 37 2.85 6.55 5.23
N SER A 38 3.57 6.59 6.33
CA SER A 38 3.05 6.33 7.69
C SER A 38 2.38 4.96 7.89
N THR A 39 2.50 4.03 6.91
CA THR A 39 1.96 2.67 6.96
C THR A 39 3.03 1.62 6.65
N LEU A 40 3.46 1.45 5.38
CA LEU A 40 4.52 0.51 5.01
C LEU A 40 5.90 1.02 5.44
N ILE A 41 6.10 2.33 5.40
CA ILE A 41 7.26 3.05 5.93
C ILE A 41 6.81 4.06 6.99
N GLU A 42 7.73 4.44 7.89
CA GLU A 42 7.43 5.34 9.01
C GLU A 42 7.28 6.81 8.59
N GLN A 43 7.85 7.19 7.43
CA GLN A 43 7.97 8.59 7.01
C GLN A 43 6.89 8.98 5.98
N GLU A 44 6.71 10.31 5.86
CA GLU A 44 5.99 10.97 4.76
C GLU A 44 7.02 11.41 3.71
N VAL A 45 7.06 10.75 2.54
CA VAL A 45 8.14 11.00 1.55
C VAL A 45 8.14 12.41 0.99
N ILE A 46 6.98 13.05 0.85
CA ILE A 46 6.90 14.43 0.36
C ILE A 46 7.54 15.42 1.34
N GLU A 47 7.47 15.15 2.64
CA GLU A 47 8.10 15.99 3.67
C GLU A 47 9.62 15.85 3.65
N LEU A 48 10.13 14.62 3.46
CA LEU A 48 11.58 14.38 3.33
C LEU A 48 12.16 15.06 2.09
N LEU A 49 11.42 15.04 0.97
CA LEU A 49 11.81 15.78 -0.24
C LEU A 49 11.76 17.29 -0.03
N ALA A 50 10.75 17.79 0.69
CA ALA A 50 10.62 19.20 1.04
C ALA A 50 11.76 19.69 1.95
N ASP A 51 12.26 18.83 2.85
CA ASP A 51 13.47 19.13 3.64
C ASP A 51 14.69 19.35 2.74
N CYS A 52 14.87 18.54 1.69
CA CYS A 52 15.94 18.72 0.72
C CYS A 52 15.81 20.06 -0.04
N ALA A 53 14.59 20.54 -0.25
CA ALA A 53 14.30 21.84 -0.87
C ALA A 53 14.37 23.01 0.11
N GLY A 54 14.46 22.77 1.43
CA GLY A 54 14.29 23.79 2.46
C GLY A 54 12.88 24.40 2.48
N LYS A 55 11.85 23.58 2.10
CA LYS A 55 10.46 24.00 1.87
C LYS A 55 9.44 23.24 2.71
N ARG A 56 9.89 22.64 3.81
CA ARG A 56 9.02 21.81 4.67
C ARG A 56 7.80 22.59 5.16
N GLN A 57 7.99 23.81 5.67
CA GLN A 57 6.90 24.62 6.23
C GLN A 57 5.84 24.96 5.17
N GLU A 58 6.27 25.29 3.94
CA GLU A 58 5.36 25.58 2.84
C GLU A 58 4.56 24.34 2.42
N VAL A 59 5.20 23.16 2.41
CA VAL A 59 4.54 21.88 2.09
C VAL A 59 3.54 21.50 3.19
N GLU A 60 3.90 21.65 4.46
CA GLU A 60 2.99 21.43 5.60
C GLU A 60 1.76 22.35 5.52
N ALA A 61 1.95 23.64 5.23
CA ALA A 61 0.84 24.58 5.07
C ALA A 61 -0.13 24.19 3.94
N VAL A 62 0.37 23.68 2.81
CA VAL A 62 -0.49 23.15 1.72
C VAL A 62 -1.23 21.91 2.18
N THR A 63 -0.58 21.03 2.96
CA THR A 63 -1.21 19.83 3.50
C THR A 63 -2.36 20.18 4.45
N GLU A 64 -2.19 21.16 5.34
CA GLU A 64 -3.25 21.63 6.24
C GLU A 64 -4.45 22.17 5.48
N ARG A 65 -4.22 22.96 4.42
CA ARG A 65 -5.29 23.47 3.55
C ARG A 65 -6.06 22.36 2.82
N ALA A 66 -5.36 21.30 2.39
CA ALA A 66 -6.01 20.13 1.83
C ALA A 66 -6.85 19.37 2.88
N MET A 67 -6.33 19.24 4.11
CA MET A 67 -7.04 18.59 5.21
C MET A 67 -8.28 19.39 5.66
N SER A 68 -8.27 20.72 5.56
CA SER A 68 -9.44 21.58 5.82
C SER A 68 -10.48 21.55 4.68
N GLY A 69 -10.15 20.93 3.54
CA GLY A 69 -11.04 20.83 2.39
C GLY A 69 -10.97 22.03 1.43
N GLU A 70 -10.01 22.94 1.60
CA GLU A 70 -9.78 24.06 0.69
C GLU A 70 -9.19 23.64 -0.66
N LEU A 71 -8.46 22.53 -0.68
CA LEU A 71 -7.82 21.97 -1.87
C LEU A 71 -8.25 20.52 -2.05
N ASP A 72 -8.49 20.14 -3.30
CA ASP A 72 -8.57 18.72 -3.65
C ASP A 72 -7.19 18.06 -3.64
N PHE A 73 -7.16 16.71 -3.69
CA PHE A 73 -5.92 15.96 -3.63
C PHE A 73 -4.96 16.33 -4.76
N ALA A 74 -5.45 16.46 -6.00
CA ALA A 74 -4.62 16.72 -7.17
C ALA A 74 -4.01 18.13 -7.12
N ALA A 75 -4.80 19.14 -6.73
CA ALA A 75 -4.30 20.50 -6.54
C ALA A 75 -3.27 20.57 -5.40
N SER A 76 -3.52 19.89 -4.28
CA SER A 76 -2.59 19.81 -3.15
C SER A 76 -1.29 19.09 -3.54
N LEU A 77 -1.36 17.97 -4.26
CA LEU A 77 -0.17 17.24 -4.73
C LEU A 77 0.68 18.13 -5.63
N LYS A 78 0.10 18.75 -6.65
CA LYS A 78 0.81 19.65 -7.58
C LYS A 78 1.45 20.83 -6.86
N ALA A 79 0.72 21.47 -5.94
CA ALA A 79 1.23 22.60 -5.17
C ALA A 79 2.46 22.17 -4.33
N ARG A 80 2.41 21.02 -3.66
CA ARG A 80 3.54 20.50 -2.86
C ARG A 80 4.73 20.13 -3.74
N VAL A 81 4.49 19.46 -4.88
CA VAL A 81 5.54 19.04 -5.81
C VAL A 81 6.21 20.26 -6.46
N SER A 82 5.49 21.36 -6.70
CA SER A 82 6.08 22.58 -7.28
C SER A 82 7.22 23.14 -6.45
N TYR A 83 7.24 22.93 -5.13
CA TYR A 83 8.33 23.34 -4.24
C TYR A 83 9.62 22.51 -4.41
N LEU A 84 9.54 21.38 -5.10
CA LEU A 84 10.69 20.51 -5.40
C LEU A 84 11.41 20.91 -6.69
N LYS A 85 10.89 21.92 -7.41
CA LYS A 85 11.46 22.38 -8.70
C LYS A 85 12.93 22.78 -8.54
N GLY A 86 13.75 22.27 -9.45
CA GLY A 86 15.18 22.59 -9.54
C GLY A 86 16.07 21.70 -8.66
N LEU A 87 15.49 20.81 -7.84
CA LEU A 87 16.30 19.83 -7.12
C LEU A 87 16.94 18.82 -8.09
N PRO A 88 18.17 18.39 -7.84
CA PRO A 88 18.79 17.32 -8.61
C PRO A 88 18.12 15.98 -8.30
N GLU A 89 18.07 15.08 -9.26
CA GLU A 89 17.50 13.72 -9.10
C GLU A 89 18.12 12.93 -7.93
N SER A 90 19.37 13.25 -7.56
CA SER A 90 20.05 12.59 -6.43
C SER A 90 19.29 12.68 -5.11
N VAL A 91 18.42 13.70 -4.92
CA VAL A 91 17.60 13.83 -3.71
C VAL A 91 16.65 12.65 -3.50
N ILE A 92 16.30 11.93 -4.58
CA ILE A 92 15.49 10.70 -4.50
C ILE A 92 16.25 9.62 -3.73
N GLN A 93 17.52 9.40 -4.06
CA GLN A 93 18.36 8.42 -3.35
C GLN A 93 18.65 8.86 -1.91
N GLU A 94 18.86 10.14 -1.69
CA GLU A 94 19.05 10.70 -0.34
C GLU A 94 17.79 10.53 0.52
N THR A 95 16.61 10.72 -0.07
CA THR A 95 15.32 10.49 0.58
C THR A 95 15.07 9.01 0.85
N LEU A 96 15.34 8.16 -0.15
CA LEU A 96 15.19 6.70 -0.01
C LEU A 96 16.04 6.15 1.14
N ALA A 97 17.27 6.67 1.31
CA ALA A 97 18.15 6.28 2.41
C ALA A 97 17.61 6.64 3.82
N LYS A 98 16.64 7.56 3.90
CA LYS A 98 15.97 7.95 5.15
C LYS A 98 14.67 7.20 5.39
N CYS A 99 14.15 6.48 4.39
CA CYS A 99 12.93 5.69 4.53
C CYS A 99 13.21 4.44 5.36
N THR A 100 12.48 4.30 6.46
CA THR A 100 12.56 3.15 7.36
C THR A 100 11.30 2.31 7.22
N PRO A 101 11.41 1.02 6.92
CA PRO A 101 10.26 0.12 6.97
C PRO A 101 9.59 0.15 8.34
N THR A 102 8.27 0.21 8.36
CA THR A 102 7.51 0.07 9.60
C THR A 102 7.79 -1.28 10.23
N LYS A 103 7.89 -1.30 11.55
CA LYS A 103 8.09 -2.54 12.31
C LYS A 103 7.05 -3.59 11.91
N GLY A 104 7.49 -4.83 11.70
CA GLY A 104 6.62 -5.94 11.31
C GLY A 104 6.20 -5.98 9.84
N ALA A 105 6.56 -4.96 9.03
CA ALA A 105 6.18 -4.91 7.61
C ALA A 105 6.73 -6.10 6.83
N LYS A 106 8.00 -6.45 7.05
CA LYS A 106 8.65 -7.57 6.37
C LYS A 106 8.03 -8.90 6.78
N GLU A 107 7.79 -9.07 8.06
CA GLU A 107 7.17 -10.26 8.65
C GLU A 107 5.76 -10.49 8.10
N LEU A 108 4.94 -9.43 8.00
CA LEU A 108 3.61 -9.49 7.38
C LEU A 108 3.70 -9.93 5.92
N ILE A 109 4.57 -9.29 5.13
CA ILE A 109 4.75 -9.60 3.71
C ILE A 109 5.17 -11.07 3.53
N GLU A 110 6.15 -11.53 4.30
CA GLU A 110 6.65 -12.90 4.27
C GLU A 110 5.55 -13.92 4.65
N ALA A 111 4.75 -13.63 5.68
CA ALA A 111 3.67 -14.51 6.12
C ALA A 111 2.58 -14.65 5.03
N VAL A 112 2.15 -13.53 4.42
CA VAL A 112 1.17 -13.55 3.33
C VAL A 112 1.69 -14.34 2.13
N LYS A 113 2.94 -14.12 1.74
CA LYS A 113 3.56 -14.84 0.61
C LYS A 113 3.78 -16.32 0.90
N ALA A 114 4.16 -16.69 2.13
CA ALA A 114 4.30 -18.08 2.56
C ALA A 114 2.96 -18.83 2.50
N ALA A 115 1.83 -18.15 2.76
CA ALA A 115 0.49 -18.68 2.60
C ALA A 115 0.00 -18.70 1.14
N GLY A 116 0.86 -18.36 0.16
CA GLY A 116 0.51 -18.31 -1.28
C GLY A 116 -0.29 -17.06 -1.69
N GLY A 117 -0.39 -16.07 -0.82
CA GLY A 117 -1.02 -14.79 -1.06
C GLY A 117 -0.16 -13.82 -1.86
N LYS A 118 -0.70 -12.63 -2.09
CA LYS A 118 -0.07 -11.52 -2.82
C LYS A 118 -0.04 -10.26 -1.97
N VAL A 119 0.99 -9.43 -2.17
CA VAL A 119 1.11 -8.14 -1.46
C VAL A 119 1.38 -7.03 -2.45
N GLY A 120 0.63 -5.95 -2.32
CA GLY A 120 0.81 -4.72 -3.09
C GLY A 120 0.93 -3.49 -2.20
N ALA A 121 1.53 -2.44 -2.72
CA ALA A 121 1.56 -1.13 -2.08
C ALA A 121 1.08 -0.04 -3.05
N VAL A 122 0.18 0.84 -2.59
CA VAL A 122 -0.35 1.93 -3.40
C VAL A 122 -0.25 3.26 -2.64
N SER A 123 0.41 4.26 -3.22
CA SER A 123 0.75 5.51 -2.54
C SER A 123 0.29 6.75 -3.30
N GLY A 124 -0.11 7.77 -2.55
CA GLY A 124 -0.18 9.16 -3.02
C GLY A 124 1.18 9.83 -3.16
N GLY A 125 2.27 9.17 -2.74
CA GLY A 125 3.66 9.59 -2.94
C GLY A 125 4.19 9.25 -4.34
N PHE A 126 5.46 8.83 -4.47
CA PHE A 126 6.14 8.79 -5.78
C PHE A 126 6.76 7.43 -6.08
N SER A 127 6.58 6.97 -7.35
CA SER A 127 7.11 5.69 -7.85
C SER A 127 8.64 5.61 -7.77
N GLN A 128 9.34 6.73 -7.95
CA GLN A 128 10.80 6.77 -7.82
C GLN A 128 11.31 6.36 -6.43
N LEU A 129 10.47 6.47 -5.39
CA LEU A 129 10.73 6.00 -4.03
C LEU A 129 10.08 4.64 -3.76
N LEU A 130 8.82 4.48 -4.19
CA LEU A 130 8.09 3.23 -3.92
C LEU A 130 8.68 2.03 -4.67
N ASP A 131 9.10 2.14 -5.93
CA ASP A 131 9.57 1.00 -6.71
C ASP A 131 10.83 0.35 -6.12
N PRO A 132 11.86 1.09 -5.69
CA PRO A 132 12.98 0.50 -4.96
C PRO A 132 12.57 -0.18 -3.64
N ILE A 133 11.64 0.43 -2.88
CA ILE A 133 11.11 -0.13 -1.62
C ILE A 133 10.37 -1.44 -1.92
N ALA A 134 9.45 -1.43 -2.87
CA ALA A 134 8.67 -2.58 -3.29
C ALA A 134 9.57 -3.75 -3.74
N LYS A 135 10.61 -3.43 -4.52
CA LYS A 135 11.61 -4.42 -4.95
C LYS A 135 12.37 -5.01 -3.76
N SER A 136 12.83 -4.18 -2.81
CA SER A 136 13.59 -4.63 -1.64
C SER A 136 12.77 -5.52 -0.71
N MET A 137 11.46 -5.27 -0.62
CA MET A 137 10.49 -6.04 0.18
C MET A 137 9.82 -7.17 -0.59
N ASN A 138 10.19 -7.37 -1.89
CA ASN A 138 9.61 -8.40 -2.73
C ASN A 138 8.08 -8.31 -2.83
N LEU A 139 7.53 -7.09 -3.00
CA LEU A 139 6.10 -6.88 -3.26
C LEU A 139 5.73 -7.39 -4.66
N ASP A 140 4.49 -7.86 -4.82
CA ASP A 140 3.97 -8.32 -6.10
C ASP A 140 3.49 -7.15 -6.97
N PHE A 141 3.04 -6.07 -6.34
CA PHE A 141 2.49 -4.88 -7.00
C PHE A 141 2.96 -3.59 -6.32
N SER A 142 3.17 -2.55 -7.14
CA SER A 142 3.38 -1.19 -6.65
C SER A 142 2.69 -0.19 -7.57
N ARG A 143 2.16 0.91 -7.02
CA ARG A 143 1.60 2.02 -7.79
C ARG A 143 1.69 3.32 -7.00
N ALA A 144 2.23 4.37 -7.62
CA ALA A 144 2.31 5.71 -7.04
C ALA A 144 2.31 6.78 -8.15
N ASN A 145 2.26 8.05 -7.78
CA ASN A 145 2.47 9.15 -8.72
C ASN A 145 3.90 9.14 -9.25
N GLN A 146 4.14 9.84 -10.33
CA GLN A 146 5.46 9.95 -10.92
C GLN A 146 5.92 11.40 -10.97
N LEU A 147 7.09 11.68 -10.37
CA LEU A 147 7.74 12.98 -10.53
C LEU A 147 8.29 13.14 -11.94
N GLU A 148 8.12 14.33 -12.52
CA GLU A 148 8.76 14.65 -13.78
C GLU A 148 10.22 15.06 -13.55
N ILE A 149 11.12 14.40 -14.29
CA ILE A 149 12.56 14.65 -14.23
C ILE A 149 13.04 14.89 -15.66
N ILE A 150 13.70 16.02 -15.91
CA ILE A 150 14.31 16.36 -17.19
C ILE A 150 15.78 16.70 -16.93
N ASP A 151 16.66 16.06 -17.69
CA ASP A 151 18.14 16.24 -17.58
C ASP A 151 18.67 16.09 -16.13
N GLY A 152 18.10 15.15 -15.35
CA GLY A 152 18.51 14.89 -13.97
C GLY A 152 18.02 15.93 -12.96
N ILE A 153 17.05 16.76 -13.32
CA ILE A 153 16.49 17.81 -12.48
C ILE A 153 14.97 17.63 -12.35
N LEU A 154 14.43 17.74 -11.13
CA LEU A 154 13.00 17.76 -10.87
C LEU A 154 12.39 19.05 -11.45
N THR A 155 11.36 18.89 -12.29
CA THR A 155 10.68 20.05 -12.89
C THR A 155 9.70 20.74 -11.94
N GLY A 156 9.31 20.05 -10.85
CA GLY A 156 8.26 20.49 -9.95
C GLY A 156 6.86 20.06 -10.40
N GLU A 157 6.78 19.12 -11.35
CA GLU A 157 5.52 18.59 -11.89
C GLU A 157 5.42 17.08 -11.65
N VAL A 158 4.19 16.57 -11.73
CA VAL A 158 3.88 15.14 -11.79
C VAL A 158 3.38 14.77 -13.17
N ILE A 159 3.73 13.57 -13.63
CA ILE A 159 3.31 13.06 -14.93
C ILE A 159 2.42 11.82 -14.77
N GLY A 160 1.61 11.57 -15.80
CA GLY A 160 0.68 10.45 -15.83
C GLY A 160 -0.59 10.68 -15.01
N THR A 161 -1.28 9.59 -14.71
CA THR A 161 -2.54 9.61 -13.94
C THR A 161 -2.23 9.79 -12.46
N ILE A 162 -2.90 10.73 -11.81
CA ILE A 162 -2.75 10.96 -10.37
C ILE A 162 -3.36 9.79 -9.59
N ILE A 163 -2.58 9.28 -8.65
CA ILE A 163 -3.00 8.21 -7.74
C ILE A 163 -3.62 8.88 -6.50
N ASP A 164 -4.89 9.14 -6.62
CA ASP A 164 -5.75 9.68 -5.58
C ASP A 164 -6.54 8.54 -4.87
N LYS A 165 -7.50 8.92 -4.05
CA LYS A 165 -8.34 8.01 -3.28
C LYS A 165 -9.10 6.99 -4.16
N PRO A 166 -9.82 7.36 -5.25
CA PRO A 166 -10.42 6.41 -6.19
C PRO A 166 -9.39 5.53 -6.90
N ALA A 167 -8.22 6.07 -7.25
CA ALA A 167 -7.18 5.31 -7.91
C ALA A 167 -6.58 4.22 -7.02
N LYS A 168 -6.52 4.43 -5.69
CA LYS A 168 -6.13 3.39 -4.73
C LYS A 168 -7.12 2.21 -4.73
N ALA A 169 -8.43 2.49 -4.71
CA ALA A 169 -9.46 1.46 -4.81
C ALA A 169 -9.36 0.69 -6.14
N THR A 170 -9.15 1.42 -7.25
CA THR A 170 -8.96 0.82 -8.58
C THR A 170 -7.75 -0.12 -8.60
N ALA A 171 -6.64 0.27 -7.97
CA ALA A 171 -5.44 -0.58 -7.88
C ALA A 171 -5.73 -1.90 -7.17
N LEU A 172 -6.40 -1.88 -6.03
CA LEU A 172 -6.79 -3.10 -5.30
C LEU A 172 -7.65 -4.02 -6.16
N ILE A 173 -8.69 -3.48 -6.82
CA ILE A 173 -9.61 -4.25 -7.67
C ILE A 173 -8.86 -4.88 -8.85
N GLU A 174 -8.00 -4.12 -9.53
CA GLU A 174 -7.20 -4.60 -10.66
C GLU A 174 -6.24 -5.71 -10.24
N TRP A 175 -5.57 -5.56 -9.10
CA TRP A 175 -4.61 -6.55 -8.61
C TRP A 175 -5.29 -7.81 -8.09
N ALA A 176 -6.45 -7.69 -7.45
CA ALA A 176 -7.29 -8.83 -7.07
C ALA A 176 -7.70 -9.63 -8.30
N LYS A 177 -8.22 -8.96 -9.33
CA LYS A 177 -8.60 -9.59 -10.61
C LYS A 177 -7.40 -10.24 -11.31
N ALA A 178 -6.26 -9.56 -11.40
CA ALA A 178 -5.05 -10.07 -12.03
C ALA A 178 -4.49 -11.31 -11.31
N SER A 179 -4.73 -11.41 -10.00
CA SER A 179 -4.30 -12.53 -9.16
C SER A 179 -5.32 -13.67 -9.08
N GLY A 180 -6.53 -13.50 -9.63
CA GLY A 180 -7.65 -14.44 -9.46
C GLY A 180 -8.05 -14.59 -7.99
N ILE A 181 -8.04 -13.46 -7.26
CA ILE A 181 -8.43 -13.38 -5.84
C ILE A 181 -9.74 -12.56 -5.78
N GLU A 182 -10.77 -13.13 -5.13
CA GLU A 182 -12.05 -12.44 -4.94
C GLU A 182 -11.88 -11.27 -3.95
N LEU A 183 -12.69 -10.20 -4.09
CA LEU A 183 -12.58 -9.02 -3.24
C LEU A 183 -12.78 -9.33 -1.76
N GLU A 184 -13.61 -10.32 -1.43
CA GLU A 184 -13.81 -10.79 -0.05
C GLU A 184 -12.54 -11.36 0.59
N ASN A 185 -11.54 -11.74 -0.22
CA ASN A 185 -10.24 -12.23 0.22
C ASN A 185 -9.14 -11.17 0.07
N THR A 186 -9.51 -9.89 0.03
CA THR A 186 -8.56 -8.77 0.02
C THR A 186 -8.53 -8.07 1.37
N VAL A 187 -7.36 -7.55 1.73
CA VAL A 187 -7.14 -6.76 2.94
C VAL A 187 -6.55 -5.43 2.55
N ALA A 188 -7.14 -4.33 3.00
CA ALA A 188 -6.61 -2.98 2.83
C ALA A 188 -6.09 -2.46 4.17
N ILE A 189 -4.83 -1.98 4.19
CA ILE A 189 -4.20 -1.43 5.39
C ILE A 189 -3.75 0.00 5.09
N GLY A 190 -4.12 0.96 5.94
CA GLY A 190 -3.73 2.37 5.79
C GLY A 190 -4.05 3.21 7.02
N ASP A 191 -3.57 4.44 7.04
CA ASP A 191 -3.71 5.38 8.17
C ASP A 191 -4.62 6.57 7.87
N GLY A 192 -4.78 6.92 6.60
CA GLY A 192 -5.29 8.21 6.14
C GLY A 192 -6.61 8.17 5.39
N ALA A 193 -7.27 9.32 5.29
CA ALA A 193 -8.54 9.46 4.57
C ALA A 193 -8.44 9.16 3.06
N ASN A 194 -7.23 9.18 2.51
CA ASN A 194 -6.91 8.77 1.14
C ASN A 194 -7.05 7.27 0.91
N ASP A 195 -7.17 6.45 1.97
CA ASP A 195 -7.31 4.99 1.89
C ASP A 195 -8.76 4.51 1.96
N LEU A 196 -9.68 5.39 2.34
CA LEU A 196 -11.07 5.02 2.62
C LEU A 196 -11.79 4.33 1.46
N ASP A 197 -11.55 4.75 0.20
CA ASP A 197 -12.18 4.11 -0.95
C ASP A 197 -11.60 2.72 -1.22
N MET A 198 -10.29 2.54 -1.00
CA MET A 198 -9.63 1.23 -1.06
C MET A 198 -10.15 0.32 0.06
N MET A 199 -10.28 0.84 1.27
CA MET A 199 -10.84 0.13 2.42
C MET A 199 -12.29 -0.29 2.19
N ALA A 200 -13.10 0.58 1.59
CA ALA A 200 -14.52 0.30 1.32
C ALA A 200 -14.78 -0.82 0.31
N VAL A 201 -13.82 -1.12 -0.58
CA VAL A 201 -13.94 -2.20 -1.58
C VAL A 201 -13.24 -3.49 -1.17
N ALA A 202 -12.40 -3.45 -0.13
CA ALA A 202 -11.70 -4.60 0.41
C ALA A 202 -12.63 -5.51 1.21
N GLY A 203 -12.30 -6.81 1.29
CA GLY A 203 -12.99 -7.76 2.15
C GLY A 203 -12.76 -7.52 3.64
N LEU A 204 -11.59 -6.95 3.98
CA LEU A 204 -11.24 -6.50 5.34
C LEU A 204 -10.43 -5.21 5.26
N SER A 205 -10.78 -4.23 6.08
CA SER A 205 -10.05 -2.98 6.23
C SER A 205 -9.42 -2.85 7.62
N ILE A 206 -8.12 -2.52 7.66
CA ILE A 206 -7.35 -2.33 8.90
C ILE A 206 -6.80 -0.91 8.92
N GLY A 207 -7.26 -0.11 9.88
CA GLY A 207 -6.68 1.19 10.17
C GLY A 207 -5.43 1.03 11.03
N PHE A 208 -4.24 1.30 10.46
CA PHE A 208 -2.96 1.21 11.15
C PHE A 208 -2.55 2.58 11.71
N ASN A 209 -2.41 2.70 13.03
CA ASN A 209 -2.16 3.99 13.72
C ASN A 209 -3.04 5.13 13.18
N ALA A 210 -4.29 4.79 12.89
CA ALA A 210 -5.15 5.51 11.95
C ALA A 210 -5.63 6.86 12.47
N LYS A 211 -5.73 7.81 11.54
CA LYS A 211 -6.36 9.12 11.74
C LYS A 211 -7.87 8.98 12.02
N PRO A 212 -8.52 9.97 12.66
CA PRO A 212 -9.91 9.83 13.16
C PRO A 212 -10.93 9.37 12.12
N ARG A 213 -10.81 9.81 10.85
CA ARG A 213 -11.73 9.42 9.78
C ARG A 213 -11.62 7.93 9.43
N VAL A 214 -10.40 7.39 9.41
CA VAL A 214 -10.17 5.96 9.15
C VAL A 214 -10.62 5.15 10.35
N ARG A 215 -10.32 5.59 11.58
CA ARG A 215 -10.80 4.92 12.80
C ARG A 215 -12.32 4.76 12.87
N ALA A 216 -13.06 5.69 12.27
CA ALA A 216 -14.52 5.64 12.24
C ALA A 216 -15.08 4.73 11.12
N ALA A 217 -14.26 4.33 10.14
CA ALA A 217 -14.71 3.64 8.93
C ALA A 217 -14.10 2.25 8.73
N ALA A 218 -12.89 1.99 9.25
CA ALA A 218 -12.24 0.70 9.12
C ALA A 218 -12.90 -0.37 9.98
N ASP A 219 -12.87 -1.62 9.52
CA ASP A 219 -13.42 -2.77 10.25
C ASP A 219 -12.63 -3.04 11.54
N LEU A 220 -11.31 -2.88 11.50
CA LEU A 220 -10.41 -3.10 12.63
C LEU A 220 -9.38 -1.98 12.75
N ILE A 221 -8.92 -1.75 13.98
CA ILE A 221 -7.89 -0.77 14.28
C ILE A 221 -6.69 -1.46 14.91
N LEU A 222 -5.51 -1.18 14.39
CA LEU A 222 -4.23 -1.67 14.87
C LEU A 222 -3.37 -0.49 15.32
N ASP A 223 -3.24 -0.30 16.62
CA ASP A 223 -2.53 0.84 17.25
C ASP A 223 -1.18 0.43 17.89
N SER A 224 -0.74 -0.82 17.68
CA SER A 224 0.50 -1.32 18.28
C SER A 224 1.77 -0.70 17.70
N GLY A 225 1.69 -0.10 16.52
CA GLY A 225 2.85 0.34 15.75
C GLY A 225 3.64 -0.81 15.13
N ASP A 226 3.09 -2.04 15.13
CA ASP A 226 3.72 -3.25 14.61
C ASP A 226 2.79 -3.92 13.58
N LEU A 227 3.16 -3.89 12.31
CA LEU A 227 2.37 -4.49 11.23
C LEU A 227 2.28 -6.01 11.32
N SER A 228 3.21 -6.68 12.03
CA SER A 228 3.15 -8.13 12.21
C SER A 228 1.92 -8.59 13.01
N ASP A 229 1.33 -7.73 13.82
CA ASP A 229 0.09 -8.04 14.53
C ASP A 229 -1.10 -8.24 13.58
N ALA A 230 -1.03 -7.70 12.36
CA ALA A 230 -2.02 -7.97 11.32
C ALA A 230 -2.04 -9.44 10.88
N ILE A 231 -0.95 -10.20 11.06
CA ILE A 231 -0.85 -11.62 10.67
C ILE A 231 -1.93 -12.45 11.36
N ALA A 232 -2.05 -12.31 12.68
CA ALA A 232 -3.09 -13.00 13.45
C ALA A 232 -4.51 -12.54 13.09
N ILE A 233 -4.68 -11.25 12.77
CA ILE A 233 -5.98 -10.66 12.36
C ILE A 233 -6.47 -11.27 11.04
N ILE A 234 -5.56 -11.47 10.07
CA ILE A 234 -5.90 -12.04 8.76
C ILE A 234 -5.88 -13.58 8.73
N GLY A 235 -5.65 -14.22 9.87
CA GLY A 235 -5.74 -15.67 10.03
C GLY A 235 -4.55 -16.46 9.49
N LEU A 236 -3.36 -15.86 9.53
CA LEU A 236 -2.08 -16.47 9.14
C LEU A 236 -1.17 -16.78 10.33
#